data_4322b367861141cabcfc322484eef23d
#
_entry.id   4322b367861141cabcfc322484eef23d
#
_cell.length_a   1.000
_cell.length_b   1.000
_cell.length_c   1.000
_cell.angle_alpha   90.00
_cell.angle_beta   90.00
_cell.angle_gamma   90.00
#
_symmetry.space_group_name_H-M   'P 1'
#
loop_
_entity.id
_entity.type
_entity.pdbx_description
1 polymer ?
#
loop_
_entity_poly.entity_id
_entity_poly.type
_entity_poly.pdbx_seq_one_letter_code
_entity_poly.pdbx_strand_id
1 'polypeptide(L)'
;MLVNVFAPLYCRKPDEKFAEMLKQTEFTSDTPGGERIRCIDDNEEALLWRLRMIGAAKKSIVLATFDLRADESGTDLLAALNHAAEKGVEIKLLIDGIYQQLFLNGSKEFQALAARENVEVGVYNPVSPVGIFKLNYRMHDKYVIVDDKMYLLGGRNSNDIFLGDYTTDVNVDRDILVCDTTNGKGESLQELEAYFQQIWNEDCVKIKGGRKKNSSEISVSEE
;
A
#
# COMPACT_ATOMS: atom_id res chain seq x y z
N MET A 1 -0.59 -23.05 18.90
CA MET A 1 0.61 -23.07 18.05
C MET A 1 0.57 -24.15 16.97
N LEU A 2 0.33 -25.43 17.28
CA LEU A 2 0.26 -26.50 16.27
C LEU A 2 -0.78 -26.28 15.15
N VAL A 3 -1.95 -25.76 15.45
CA VAL A 3 -3.00 -25.48 14.44
C VAL A 3 -2.52 -24.51 13.36
N ASN A 4 -1.75 -23.48 13.72
CA ASN A 4 -1.24 -22.49 12.77
C ASN A 4 -0.14 -23.04 11.85
N VAL A 5 0.58 -24.08 12.30
CA VAL A 5 1.62 -24.72 11.48
C VAL A 5 1.00 -25.67 10.44
N PHE A 6 -0.10 -26.32 10.78
CA PHE A 6 -0.75 -27.30 9.91
C PHE A 6 -1.91 -26.74 9.09
N ALA A 7 -2.47 -25.60 9.46
CA ALA A 7 -3.57 -24.96 8.71
C ALA A 7 -3.26 -24.75 7.21
N PRO A 8 -2.04 -24.36 6.79
CA PRO A 8 -1.71 -24.21 5.36
C PRO A 8 -1.76 -25.52 4.57
N LEU A 9 -1.70 -26.68 5.24
CA LEU A 9 -1.78 -27.99 4.57
C LEU A 9 -3.22 -28.34 4.15
N TYR A 10 -4.21 -27.64 4.68
CA TYR A 10 -5.62 -27.79 4.32
C TYR A 10 -6.01 -26.75 3.28
N CYS A 11 -5.33 -26.75 2.13
CA CYS A 11 -5.71 -25.89 1.00
C CYS A 11 -7.13 -26.27 0.54
N ARG A 12 -8.05 -25.31 0.59
CA ARG A 12 -9.34 -25.44 -0.08
C ARG A 12 -9.09 -25.48 -1.59
N LYS A 13 -9.72 -26.41 -2.30
CA LYS A 13 -9.76 -26.34 -3.76
C LYS A 13 -10.46 -25.05 -4.15
N PRO A 14 -10.02 -24.38 -5.23
CA PRO A 14 -10.75 -23.22 -5.77
C PRO A 14 -12.21 -23.60 -5.98
N ASP A 15 -13.11 -22.67 -5.74
CA ASP A 15 -14.51 -22.80 -6.10
C ASP A 15 -14.62 -23.06 -7.60
N GLU A 16 -15.46 -24.04 -8.00
CA GLU A 16 -15.65 -24.38 -9.42
C GLU A 16 -16.11 -23.17 -10.24
N LYS A 17 -16.95 -22.31 -9.65
CA LYS A 17 -17.39 -21.05 -10.27
C LYS A 17 -16.23 -20.09 -10.52
N PHE A 18 -15.30 -19.96 -9.58
CA PHE A 18 -14.09 -19.15 -9.74
C PHE A 18 -13.15 -19.73 -10.80
N ALA A 19 -12.96 -21.06 -10.80
CA ALA A 19 -12.15 -21.73 -11.80
C ALA A 19 -12.73 -21.58 -13.23
N GLU A 20 -14.07 -21.60 -13.36
CA GLU A 20 -14.74 -21.36 -14.64
C GLU A 20 -14.61 -19.90 -15.09
N MET A 21 -14.77 -18.97 -14.17
CA MET A 21 -14.55 -17.53 -14.44
C MET A 21 -13.13 -17.28 -14.97
N LEU A 22 -12.11 -17.89 -14.37
CA LEU A 22 -10.71 -17.74 -14.83
C LEU A 22 -10.50 -18.26 -16.24
N LYS A 23 -11.18 -19.36 -16.64
CA LYS A 23 -11.09 -19.89 -18.01
C LYS A 23 -11.70 -18.96 -19.05
N GLN A 24 -12.69 -18.17 -18.65
CA GLN A 24 -13.40 -17.23 -19.53
C GLN A 24 -12.74 -15.84 -19.57
N THR A 25 -11.76 -15.59 -18.68
CA THR A 25 -11.07 -14.31 -18.62
C THR A 25 -10.01 -14.23 -19.71
N GLU A 26 -10.13 -13.23 -20.59
CA GLU A 26 -9.09 -12.90 -21.56
C GLU A 26 -8.01 -12.03 -20.88
N PHE A 27 -6.79 -12.55 -20.80
CA PHE A 27 -5.64 -11.84 -20.22
C PHE A 27 -4.78 -11.10 -21.25
N THR A 28 -5.20 -11.13 -22.51
CA THR A 28 -4.47 -10.49 -23.62
C THR A 28 -5.43 -9.69 -24.49
N SER A 29 -4.93 -8.62 -25.09
CA SER A 29 -5.65 -7.81 -26.06
C SER A 29 -4.77 -7.51 -27.26
N ASP A 30 -5.33 -7.55 -28.45
CA ASP A 30 -4.66 -7.15 -29.69
C ASP A 30 -4.50 -5.64 -29.84
N THR A 31 -5.20 -4.86 -29.01
CA THR A 31 -5.13 -3.40 -29.01
C THR A 31 -4.38 -2.87 -27.79
N PRO A 32 -3.40 -1.95 -27.99
CA PRO A 32 -2.72 -1.31 -26.85
C PRO A 32 -3.68 -0.56 -25.96
N GLY A 33 -3.61 -0.79 -24.65
CA GLY A 33 -4.34 -0.02 -23.66
C GLY A 33 -3.84 1.43 -23.50
N GLY A 34 -4.54 2.20 -22.69
CA GLY A 34 -4.18 3.59 -22.36
C GLY A 34 -3.11 3.71 -21.27
N GLU A 35 -2.59 2.60 -20.78
CA GLU A 35 -1.58 2.58 -19.72
C GLU A 35 -0.19 2.30 -20.30
N ARG A 36 0.83 2.86 -19.65
CA ARG A 36 2.25 2.66 -20.02
C ARG A 36 2.96 2.03 -18.83
N ILE A 37 3.72 0.99 -19.09
CA ILE A 37 4.37 0.17 -18.07
C ILE A 37 5.89 0.27 -18.18
N ARG A 38 6.56 0.38 -17.05
CA ARG A 38 8.02 0.27 -16.91
C ARG A 38 8.34 -0.75 -15.81
N CYS A 39 9.22 -1.71 -16.11
CA CYS A 39 9.81 -2.59 -15.10
C CYS A 39 10.98 -1.88 -14.42
N ILE A 40 11.12 -2.08 -13.10
CA ILE A 40 12.17 -1.54 -12.25
C ILE A 40 12.80 -2.71 -11.51
N ASP A 41 14.05 -3.03 -11.88
CA ASP A 41 14.80 -4.16 -11.33
C ASP A 41 15.85 -3.74 -10.29
N ASP A 42 16.31 -2.50 -10.34
CA ASP A 42 17.34 -1.95 -9.49
C ASP A 42 16.75 -1.33 -8.21
N ASN A 43 17.42 -1.53 -7.07
CA ASN A 43 16.93 -1.05 -5.76
C ASN A 43 17.06 0.47 -5.58
N GLU A 44 18.12 1.10 -6.11
CA GLU A 44 18.25 2.56 -6.11
C GLU A 44 17.17 3.20 -6.98
N GLU A 45 16.98 2.64 -8.19
CA GLU A 45 15.94 3.11 -9.10
C GLU A 45 14.54 2.94 -8.46
N ALA A 46 14.30 1.85 -7.72
CA ALA A 46 13.05 1.59 -7.03
C ALA A 46 12.75 2.63 -5.94
N LEU A 47 13.74 3.04 -5.15
CA LEU A 47 13.60 4.14 -4.20
C LEU A 47 13.37 5.46 -4.92
N LEU A 48 14.19 5.77 -5.92
CA LEU A 48 14.11 7.02 -6.68
C LEU A 48 12.74 7.24 -7.32
N TRP A 49 12.13 6.19 -7.89
CA TRP A 49 10.79 6.31 -8.47
C TRP A 49 9.72 6.53 -7.42
N ARG A 50 9.79 5.88 -6.27
CA ARG A 50 8.88 6.17 -5.15
C ARG A 50 8.96 7.63 -4.71
N LEU A 51 10.18 8.14 -4.51
CA LEU A 51 10.41 9.54 -4.11
C LEU A 51 9.91 10.51 -5.17
N ARG A 52 10.15 10.24 -6.46
CA ARG A 52 9.68 11.07 -7.59
C ARG A 52 8.15 11.10 -7.67
N MET A 53 7.50 9.94 -7.53
CA MET A 53 6.04 9.85 -7.54
C MET A 53 5.43 10.64 -6.38
N ILE A 54 5.91 10.42 -5.16
CA ILE A 54 5.46 11.14 -3.96
C ILE A 54 5.72 12.65 -4.11
N GLY A 55 6.90 13.04 -4.57
CA GLY A 55 7.25 14.46 -4.78
C GLY A 55 6.43 15.16 -5.86
N ALA A 56 5.91 14.41 -6.85
CA ALA A 56 5.07 14.92 -7.93
C ALA A 56 3.58 14.99 -7.57
N ALA A 57 3.16 14.39 -6.48
CA ALA A 57 1.77 14.32 -6.04
C ALA A 57 1.17 15.73 -5.82
N LYS A 58 -0.08 15.90 -6.23
CA LYS A 58 -0.81 17.18 -6.10
C LYS A 58 -2.12 17.03 -5.34
N LYS A 59 -2.71 15.84 -5.30
CA LYS A 59 -4.02 15.58 -4.70
C LYS A 59 -3.94 14.52 -3.63
N SER A 60 -3.48 13.32 -3.99
CA SER A 60 -3.58 12.15 -3.12
C SER A 60 -2.41 11.19 -3.28
N ILE A 61 -2.07 10.53 -2.19
CA ILE A 61 -1.14 9.40 -2.15
C ILE A 61 -1.78 8.28 -1.35
N VAL A 62 -1.74 7.07 -1.92
CA VAL A 62 -1.95 5.82 -1.18
C VAL A 62 -0.62 5.10 -1.14
N LEU A 63 -0.16 4.73 0.05
CA LEU A 63 0.97 3.82 0.24
C LEU A 63 0.51 2.63 1.05
N ALA A 64 0.53 1.44 0.45
CA ALA A 64 0.35 0.17 1.16
C ALA A 64 1.69 -0.55 1.22
N THR A 65 2.09 -1.00 2.40
CA THR A 65 3.37 -1.68 2.58
C THR A 65 3.33 -2.63 3.78
N PHE A 66 3.91 -3.82 3.60
CA PHE A 66 4.00 -4.81 4.65
C PHE A 66 5.04 -4.44 5.71
N ASP A 67 6.29 -4.17 5.29
CA ASP A 67 7.42 -3.85 6.15
C ASP A 67 7.97 -2.47 5.78
N LEU A 68 7.59 -1.47 6.56
CA LEU A 68 8.17 -0.13 6.55
C LEU A 68 8.98 0.05 7.81
N ARG A 69 10.23 0.46 7.67
CA ARG A 69 11.13 0.71 8.80
C ARG A 69 11.58 2.17 8.79
N ALA A 70 11.99 2.64 9.96
CA ALA A 70 12.61 3.96 10.09
C ALA A 70 14.16 3.83 9.97
N ASP A 71 14.62 3.08 8.95
CA ASP A 71 15.99 3.04 8.46
C ASP A 71 16.23 4.16 7.43
N GLU A 72 17.33 4.16 6.68
CA GLU A 72 17.65 5.28 5.77
C GLU A 72 16.60 5.44 4.66
N SER A 73 16.32 4.38 3.91
CA SER A 73 15.33 4.43 2.81
C SER A 73 13.90 4.67 3.30
N GLY A 74 13.53 4.08 4.42
CA GLY A 74 12.22 4.31 5.02
C GLY A 74 12.08 5.72 5.59
N THR A 75 13.15 6.30 6.13
CA THR A 75 13.20 7.70 6.57
C THR A 75 13.05 8.66 5.39
N ASP A 76 13.71 8.38 4.26
CA ASP A 76 13.55 9.15 3.02
C ASP A 76 12.08 9.12 2.53
N LEU A 77 11.44 7.95 2.54
CA LEU A 77 10.01 7.83 2.19
C LEU A 77 9.12 8.61 3.16
N LEU A 78 9.34 8.49 4.47
CA LEU A 78 8.58 9.22 5.48
C LEU A 78 8.77 10.74 5.35
N ALA A 79 9.99 11.19 5.06
CA ALA A 79 10.29 12.61 4.82
C ALA A 79 9.58 13.12 3.55
N ALA A 80 9.59 12.35 2.46
CA ALA A 80 8.88 12.71 1.23
C ALA A 80 7.37 12.79 1.44
N LEU A 81 6.77 11.84 2.18
CA LEU A 81 5.36 11.86 2.55
C LEU A 81 5.02 13.06 3.44
N ASN A 82 5.86 13.37 4.44
CA ASN A 82 5.70 14.56 5.27
C ASN A 82 5.70 15.83 4.43
N HIS A 83 6.61 15.95 3.48
CA HIS A 83 6.69 17.11 2.58
C HIS A 83 5.47 17.21 1.65
N ALA A 84 4.97 16.09 1.13
CA ALA A 84 3.73 16.05 0.35
C ALA A 84 2.53 16.50 1.21
N ALA A 85 2.43 16.01 2.44
CA ALA A 85 1.38 16.41 3.37
C ALA A 85 1.42 17.90 3.71
N GLU A 86 2.61 18.50 3.85
CA GLU A 86 2.80 19.97 4.04
C GLU A 86 2.23 20.78 2.88
N LYS A 87 2.26 20.23 1.68
CA LYS A 87 1.66 20.86 0.49
C LYS A 87 0.16 20.63 0.36
N GLY A 88 -0.46 19.96 1.34
CA GLY A 88 -1.90 19.69 1.35
C GLY A 88 -2.33 18.44 0.61
N VAL A 89 -1.40 17.54 0.23
CA VAL A 89 -1.72 16.26 -0.39
C VAL A 89 -2.37 15.34 0.65
N GLU A 90 -3.52 14.75 0.31
CA GLU A 90 -4.21 13.78 1.16
C GLU A 90 -3.47 12.43 1.11
N ILE A 91 -3.14 11.87 2.27
CA ILE A 91 -2.35 10.63 2.34
C ILE A 91 -3.11 9.55 3.11
N LYS A 92 -3.17 8.37 2.50
CA LYS A 92 -3.60 7.13 3.16
C LYS A 92 -2.42 6.16 3.20
N LEU A 93 -1.98 5.83 4.40
CA LEU A 93 -0.89 4.90 4.64
C LEU A 93 -1.46 3.62 5.27
N LEU A 94 -1.37 2.50 4.56
CA LEU A 94 -1.80 1.18 5.05
C LEU A 94 -0.58 0.32 5.38
N ILE A 95 -0.46 -0.08 6.65
CA ILE A 95 0.71 -0.79 7.15
C ILE A 95 0.30 -2.04 7.93
N ASP A 96 1.08 -3.10 7.83
CA ASP A 96 0.89 -4.29 8.67
C ASP A 96 1.13 -3.99 10.16
N GLY A 97 0.26 -4.50 11.02
CA GLY A 97 0.27 -4.16 12.44
C GLY A 97 1.47 -4.68 13.22
N ILE A 98 2.11 -5.79 12.80
CA ILE A 98 3.32 -6.29 13.46
C ILE A 98 4.49 -5.36 13.14
N TYR A 99 4.69 -5.01 11.88
CA TYR A 99 5.81 -4.17 11.46
C TYR A 99 5.66 -2.73 11.95
N GLN A 100 4.43 -2.20 11.96
CA GLN A 100 4.15 -0.90 12.56
C GLN A 100 4.55 -0.88 14.05
N GLN A 101 4.20 -1.92 14.79
CA GLN A 101 4.51 -2.02 16.22
C GLN A 101 6.02 -2.13 16.49
N LEU A 102 6.74 -2.90 15.67
CA LEU A 102 8.15 -3.20 15.90
C LEU A 102 9.08 -2.08 15.43
N PHE A 103 8.78 -1.44 14.30
CA PHE A 103 9.74 -0.59 13.60
C PHE A 103 9.34 0.87 13.47
N LEU A 104 8.05 1.23 13.66
CA LEU A 104 7.57 2.59 13.44
C LEU A 104 7.09 3.32 14.69
N ASN A 105 6.65 2.61 15.72
CA ASN A 105 6.11 3.24 16.92
C ASN A 105 7.07 4.22 17.60
N GLY A 106 8.37 4.00 17.49
CA GLY A 106 9.42 4.87 18.05
C GLY A 106 9.91 5.98 17.11
N SER A 107 9.52 5.96 15.82
CA SER A 107 10.00 6.92 14.84
C SER A 107 9.30 8.28 15.00
N LYS A 108 10.09 9.34 15.10
CA LYS A 108 9.60 10.74 15.16
C LYS A 108 9.01 11.16 13.82
N GLU A 109 9.62 10.73 12.72
CA GLU A 109 9.20 11.01 11.35
C GLU A 109 7.82 10.42 11.08
N PHE A 110 7.60 9.17 11.48
CA PHE A 110 6.30 8.52 11.37
C PHE A 110 5.24 9.18 12.26
N GLN A 111 5.60 9.52 13.51
CA GLN A 111 4.68 10.21 14.42
C GLN A 111 4.29 11.60 13.90
N ALA A 112 5.25 12.34 13.34
CA ALA A 112 5.01 13.65 12.72
C ALA A 112 4.04 13.52 11.53
N LEU A 113 4.23 12.52 10.69
CA LEU A 113 3.34 12.21 9.57
C LEU A 113 1.94 11.87 10.05
N ALA A 114 1.81 10.93 10.99
CA ALA A 114 0.53 10.46 11.52
C ALA A 114 -0.27 11.52 12.30
N ALA A 115 0.39 12.58 12.75
CA ALA A 115 -0.25 13.69 13.46
C ALA A 115 -0.90 14.74 12.53
N ARG A 116 -0.69 14.65 11.22
CA ARG A 116 -1.25 15.62 10.26
C ARG A 116 -2.72 15.36 9.99
N GLU A 117 -3.51 16.40 9.82
CA GLU A 117 -4.96 16.31 9.59
C GLU A 117 -5.32 15.67 8.23
N ASN A 118 -4.47 15.80 7.23
CA ASN A 118 -4.62 15.22 5.89
C ASN A 118 -3.92 13.88 5.72
N VAL A 119 -3.59 13.20 6.82
CA VAL A 119 -2.95 11.87 6.81
C VAL A 119 -3.78 10.89 7.62
N GLU A 120 -4.20 9.82 6.99
CA GLU A 120 -4.84 8.68 7.65
C GLU A 120 -3.90 7.48 7.63
N VAL A 121 -3.72 6.85 8.78
CA VAL A 121 -2.90 5.64 8.93
C VAL A 121 -3.82 4.47 9.27
N GLY A 122 -3.96 3.54 8.33
CA GLY A 122 -4.62 2.25 8.51
C GLY A 122 -3.62 1.20 9.00
N VAL A 123 -3.86 0.63 10.16
CA VAL A 123 -3.04 -0.46 10.70
C VAL A 123 -3.81 -1.76 10.51
N TYR A 124 -3.29 -2.62 9.60
CA TYR A 124 -3.90 -3.91 9.31
C TYR A 124 -3.63 -4.90 10.42
N ASN A 125 -4.68 -5.44 11.01
CA ASN A 125 -4.66 -6.43 12.08
C ASN A 125 -3.61 -6.12 13.16
N PRO A 126 -3.77 -5.01 13.92
CA PRO A 126 -2.81 -4.59 14.92
C PRO A 126 -2.62 -5.67 15.99
N VAL A 127 -1.40 -5.76 16.53
CA VAL A 127 -1.09 -6.73 17.58
C VAL A 127 -1.93 -6.46 18.82
N SER A 128 -2.63 -7.48 19.27
CA SER A 128 -3.48 -7.45 20.47
C SER A 128 -3.28 -8.71 21.30
N PRO A 129 -3.27 -8.60 22.63
CA PRO A 129 -3.17 -9.77 23.51
C PRO A 129 -4.27 -10.81 23.29
N VAL A 130 -5.45 -10.36 22.83
CA VAL A 130 -6.61 -11.23 22.53
C VAL A 130 -6.52 -11.80 21.12
N GLY A 131 -5.67 -11.24 20.25
CA GLY A 131 -5.58 -11.56 18.83
C GLY A 131 -4.53 -12.60 18.46
N ILE A 132 -4.00 -13.39 19.40
CA ILE A 132 -2.94 -14.40 19.15
C ILE A 132 -3.31 -15.36 18.02
N PHE A 133 -4.58 -15.73 17.89
CA PHE A 133 -5.06 -16.61 16.80
C PHE A 133 -5.08 -15.94 15.42
N LYS A 134 -4.98 -14.62 15.36
CA LYS A 134 -4.97 -13.81 14.12
C LYS A 134 -3.55 -13.39 13.69
N LEU A 135 -2.51 -13.84 14.38
CA LEU A 135 -1.13 -13.45 14.07
C LEU A 135 -0.71 -13.79 12.63
N ASN A 136 -1.30 -14.82 12.03
CA ASN A 136 -1.02 -15.23 10.65
C ASN A 136 -1.82 -14.46 9.59
N TYR A 137 -2.82 -13.68 9.99
CA TYR A 137 -3.57 -12.82 9.06
C TYR A 137 -2.80 -11.52 8.88
N ARG A 138 -1.92 -11.50 7.89
CA ARG A 138 -1.04 -10.35 7.58
C ARG A 138 -1.35 -9.81 6.20
N MET A 139 -1.33 -8.49 6.07
CA MET A 139 -1.32 -7.83 4.77
C MET A 139 0.10 -7.90 4.21
N HIS A 140 0.25 -8.38 2.98
CA HIS A 140 1.58 -8.49 2.34
C HIS A 140 1.72 -7.64 1.08
N ASP A 141 0.87 -6.64 0.94
CA ASP A 141 0.83 -5.73 -0.21
C ASP A 141 1.95 -4.70 -0.18
N LYS A 142 2.40 -4.28 -1.36
CA LYS A 142 3.42 -3.27 -1.54
C LYS A 142 3.15 -2.48 -2.81
N TYR A 143 2.49 -1.33 -2.66
CA TYR A 143 2.22 -0.43 -3.78
C TYR A 143 2.10 1.03 -3.33
N VAL A 144 2.32 1.92 -4.29
CA VAL A 144 2.09 3.37 -4.17
C VAL A 144 1.16 3.79 -5.29
N ILE A 145 0.08 4.52 -4.99
CA ILE A 145 -0.79 5.15 -5.98
C ILE A 145 -0.69 6.66 -5.80
N VAL A 146 -0.60 7.41 -6.88
CA VAL A 146 -0.49 8.88 -6.85
C VAL A 146 -1.48 9.51 -7.82
N ASP A 147 -2.32 10.40 -7.29
CA ASP A 147 -3.20 11.34 -8.04
C ASP A 147 -4.15 10.66 -9.04
N ASP A 148 -4.54 9.40 -8.81
CA ASP A 148 -5.34 8.62 -9.76
C ASP A 148 -4.74 8.63 -11.19
N LYS A 149 -3.39 8.63 -11.28
CA LYS A 149 -2.65 8.72 -12.55
C LYS A 149 -1.57 7.70 -12.72
N MET A 150 -0.96 7.28 -11.65
CA MET A 150 0.13 6.33 -11.70
C MET A 150 0.18 5.50 -10.42
N TYR A 151 0.68 4.28 -10.58
CA TYR A 151 0.98 3.44 -9.44
C TYR A 151 2.30 2.69 -9.66
N LEU A 152 2.92 2.30 -8.56
CA LEU A 152 4.05 1.39 -8.51
C LEU A 152 3.65 0.21 -7.65
N LEU A 153 3.77 -0.99 -8.18
CA LEU A 153 3.39 -2.26 -7.54
C LEU A 153 4.52 -3.26 -7.69
N GLY A 154 4.84 -3.99 -6.63
CA GLY A 154 5.86 -5.03 -6.70
C GLY A 154 6.07 -5.80 -5.43
N GLY A 155 7.23 -6.44 -5.30
CA GLY A 155 7.58 -7.26 -4.15
C GLY A 155 8.40 -6.53 -3.08
N ARG A 156 8.92 -5.32 -3.36
CA ARG A 156 9.82 -4.60 -2.46
C ARG A 156 9.12 -4.03 -1.25
N ASN A 157 9.61 -4.38 -0.06
CA ASN A 157 9.28 -3.70 1.17
C ASN A 157 9.93 -2.29 1.23
N SER A 158 9.52 -1.48 2.18
CA SER A 158 9.98 -0.09 2.34
C SER A 158 11.05 -0.01 3.42
N ASN A 159 12.22 -0.56 3.13
CA ASN A 159 13.39 -0.60 4.01
C ASN A 159 14.68 -0.82 3.21
N ASP A 160 15.85 -0.63 3.85
CA ASP A 160 17.17 -0.65 3.22
C ASP A 160 17.55 -1.95 2.51
N ILE A 161 16.94 -3.08 2.92
CA ILE A 161 17.19 -4.38 2.28
C ILE A 161 16.65 -4.42 0.85
N PHE A 162 15.62 -3.62 0.57
CA PHE A 162 14.90 -3.62 -0.71
C PHE A 162 15.05 -2.32 -1.52
N LEU A 163 15.42 -1.22 -0.87
CA LEU A 163 15.42 0.11 -1.48
C LEU A 163 16.73 0.85 -1.25
N GLY A 164 17.25 1.49 -2.32
CA GLY A 164 18.49 2.24 -2.25
C GLY A 164 19.74 1.35 -2.25
N ASP A 165 20.86 1.94 -1.86
CA ASP A 165 22.18 1.31 -1.75
C ASP A 165 22.79 1.43 -0.33
N TYR A 166 21.93 1.58 0.68
CA TYR A 166 22.33 1.85 2.06
C TYR A 166 22.93 0.65 2.79
N THR A 167 22.78 -0.56 2.26
CA THR A 167 23.32 -1.79 2.84
C THR A 167 23.86 -2.72 1.75
N THR A 168 24.82 -3.57 2.14
CA THR A 168 25.33 -4.65 1.27
C THR A 168 24.51 -5.93 1.34
N ASP A 169 23.64 -6.05 2.35
CA ASP A 169 22.74 -7.18 2.54
C ASP A 169 21.39 -6.86 1.89
N VAL A 170 21.30 -7.09 0.59
CA VAL A 170 20.17 -6.67 -0.23
C VAL A 170 19.36 -7.84 -0.75
N ASN A 171 18.06 -7.64 -0.85
CA ASN A 171 17.15 -8.47 -1.62
C ASN A 171 16.88 -7.81 -2.98
N VAL A 172 16.92 -8.62 -4.04
CA VAL A 172 16.55 -8.19 -5.37
C VAL A 172 15.13 -8.61 -5.66
N ASP A 173 14.34 -7.68 -6.16
CA ASP A 173 12.95 -7.91 -6.54
C ASP A 173 12.60 -7.06 -7.76
N ARG A 174 11.40 -7.17 -8.28
CA ARG A 174 10.92 -6.40 -9.42
C ARG A 174 9.67 -5.63 -9.05
N ASP A 175 9.65 -4.35 -9.45
CA ASP A 175 8.46 -3.52 -9.42
C ASP A 175 8.02 -3.17 -10.84
N ILE A 176 6.75 -2.86 -10.99
CA ILE A 176 6.18 -2.25 -12.19
C ILE A 176 5.68 -0.85 -11.85
N LEU A 177 6.09 0.12 -12.64
CA LEU A 177 5.52 1.46 -12.65
C LEU A 177 4.52 1.53 -13.80
N VAL A 178 3.29 1.89 -13.48
CA VAL A 178 2.22 2.06 -14.47
C VAL A 178 1.75 3.51 -14.45
N CYS A 179 1.69 4.11 -15.63
CA CYS A 179 1.18 5.46 -15.83
C CYS A 179 -0.06 5.40 -16.71
N ASP A 180 -1.18 5.90 -16.20
CA ASP A 180 -2.40 6.08 -17.00
C ASP A 180 -2.28 7.32 -17.87
N THR A 181 -2.51 7.15 -19.18
CA THR A 181 -2.55 8.24 -20.17
C THR A 181 -3.97 8.64 -20.54
N THR A 182 -4.97 8.07 -19.89
CA THR A 182 -6.41 8.25 -20.18
C THR A 182 -7.11 9.20 -19.21
N ASN A 183 -6.37 9.91 -18.36
CA ASN A 183 -6.87 10.81 -17.32
C ASN A 183 -7.76 10.12 -16.28
N GLY A 184 -7.23 9.06 -15.64
CA GLY A 184 -7.89 8.33 -14.56
C GLY A 184 -8.90 7.28 -15.04
N LYS A 185 -8.83 6.86 -16.31
CA LYS A 185 -9.68 5.80 -16.88
C LYS A 185 -8.92 4.51 -17.16
N GLY A 186 -7.67 4.42 -16.72
CA GLY A 186 -6.89 3.19 -16.82
C GLY A 186 -7.54 2.08 -16.00
N GLU A 187 -7.82 0.95 -16.63
CA GLU A 187 -8.55 -0.15 -15.98
C GLU A 187 -7.77 -0.73 -14.81
N SER A 188 -6.46 -0.97 -14.99
CA SER A 188 -5.64 -1.55 -13.93
C SER A 188 -5.47 -0.63 -12.72
N LEU A 189 -5.42 0.67 -12.95
CA LEU A 189 -5.38 1.68 -11.88
C LEU A 189 -6.68 1.69 -11.08
N GLN A 190 -7.84 1.69 -11.76
CA GLN A 190 -9.14 1.66 -11.11
C GLN A 190 -9.35 0.37 -10.30
N GLU A 191 -8.91 -0.78 -10.82
CA GLU A 191 -8.96 -2.05 -10.09
C GLU A 191 -8.09 -2.04 -8.85
N LEU A 192 -6.87 -1.49 -8.92
CA LEU A 192 -5.99 -1.37 -7.76
C LEU A 192 -6.57 -0.42 -6.69
N GLU A 193 -7.19 0.68 -7.11
CA GLU A 193 -7.88 1.60 -6.19
C GLU A 193 -9.09 0.93 -5.52
N ALA A 194 -9.89 0.20 -6.29
CA ALA A 194 -11.02 -0.55 -5.76
C ALA A 194 -10.57 -1.63 -4.76
N TYR A 195 -9.49 -2.35 -5.09
CA TYR A 195 -8.86 -3.31 -4.18
C TYR A 195 -8.39 -2.64 -2.89
N PHE A 196 -7.68 -1.50 -3.00
CA PHE A 196 -7.27 -0.75 -1.81
C PHE A 196 -8.46 -0.37 -0.94
N GLN A 197 -9.55 0.15 -1.52
CA GLN A 197 -10.74 0.53 -0.75
C GLN A 197 -11.38 -0.68 -0.06
N GLN A 198 -11.38 -1.84 -0.70
CA GLN A 198 -11.87 -3.08 -0.09
C GLN A 198 -11.06 -3.43 1.16
N ILE A 199 -9.71 -3.46 1.06
CA ILE A 199 -8.84 -3.78 2.20
C ILE A 199 -8.92 -2.71 3.29
N TRP A 200 -8.94 -1.42 2.90
CA TRP A 200 -9.04 -0.29 3.83
C TRP A 200 -10.28 -0.34 4.71
N ASN A 201 -11.39 -0.86 4.18
CA ASN A 201 -12.67 -0.95 4.87
C ASN A 201 -12.87 -2.27 5.64
N GLU A 202 -11.89 -3.16 5.68
CA GLU A 202 -11.99 -4.38 6.46
C GLU A 202 -12.03 -4.09 7.97
N ASP A 203 -12.81 -4.88 8.71
CA ASP A 203 -12.97 -4.76 10.17
C ASP A 203 -11.65 -4.87 10.94
N CYS A 204 -10.66 -5.55 10.36
CA CYS A 204 -9.34 -5.73 10.94
C CYS A 204 -8.43 -4.51 10.78
N VAL A 205 -8.76 -3.54 9.94
CA VAL A 205 -8.01 -2.29 9.76
C VAL A 205 -8.45 -1.29 10.82
N LYS A 206 -7.48 -0.73 11.54
CA LYS A 206 -7.72 0.32 12.54
C LYS A 206 -7.12 1.62 12.04
N ILE A 207 -8.00 2.56 11.70
CA ILE A 207 -7.63 3.88 11.17
C ILE A 207 -7.30 4.82 12.32
N LYS A 208 -6.19 5.57 12.18
CA LYS A 208 -5.73 6.62 13.08
C LYS A 208 -5.46 7.88 12.26
N GLY A 209 -5.61 9.06 12.87
CA GLY A 209 -5.37 10.35 12.19
C GLY A 209 -6.55 10.78 11.31
N GLY A 210 -6.28 11.70 10.40
CA GLY A 210 -7.26 12.30 9.51
C GLY A 210 -8.13 13.37 10.16
N ARG A 211 -8.76 14.22 9.33
CA ARG A 211 -9.78 15.17 9.81
C ARG A 211 -10.93 14.39 10.45
N LYS A 212 -11.32 14.75 11.65
CA LYS A 212 -12.57 14.24 12.23
C LYS A 212 -13.70 14.67 11.30
N LYS A 213 -14.30 13.72 10.56
CA LYS A 213 -15.55 13.98 9.84
C LYS A 213 -16.57 14.46 10.87
N ASN A 214 -16.98 15.72 10.77
CA ASN A 214 -18.09 16.21 11.56
C ASN A 214 -19.32 15.37 11.20
N SER A 215 -20.02 14.85 12.20
CA SER A 215 -21.21 14.01 12.07
C SER A 215 -22.41 14.69 11.35
N SER A 216 -22.24 15.92 10.85
CA SER A 216 -23.23 16.68 10.09
C SER A 216 -23.19 16.46 8.57
N GLU A 217 -22.18 15.76 8.02
CA GLU A 217 -22.10 15.51 6.55
C GLU A 217 -22.69 14.15 6.11
N ILE A 218 -23.18 13.34 7.06
CA ILE A 218 -23.74 12.00 6.75
C ILE A 218 -25.23 12.06 6.34
N SER A 219 -25.88 13.22 6.37
CA SER A 219 -27.33 13.33 6.16
C SER A 219 -27.76 13.90 4.78
N VAL A 220 -26.91 13.97 3.78
CA VAL A 220 -27.25 14.60 2.47
C VAL A 220 -27.10 13.65 1.25
N SER A 221 -26.97 12.35 1.45
CA SER A 221 -26.88 11.38 0.32
C SER A 221 -27.97 10.30 0.30
N GLU A 222 -29.13 10.56 0.91
CA GLU A 222 -30.35 9.76 0.73
C GLU A 222 -31.52 10.71 0.46
N GLU A 223 -31.64 11.19 -0.78
CA GLU A 223 -32.88 11.59 -1.45
C GLU A 223 -32.75 11.40 -2.94
#